data_9cd3dcff39d3f8ec3c7b756ec9ee0fb7
#
_entry.id   9cd3dcff39d3f8ec3c7b756ec9ee0fb7
#
_cell.length_a   1.000
_cell.length_b   1.000
_cell.length_c   1.000
_cell.angle_alpha   90.00
_cell.angle_beta   90.00
_cell.angle_gamma   90.00
#
_symmetry.space_group_name_H-M   'P 1'
#
loop_
_entity.id
_entity.type
_entity.pdbx_description
1 polymer ?
#
loop_
_entity_poly.entity_id
_entity_poly.type
_entity_poly.pdbx_seq_one_letter_code
_entity_poly.pdbx_strand_id
1 'polypeptide(L)'
;MTSNDFSNALRELYDGELLGEAFFECMLGQSLNPEQSRKLTIALQLETETKARLRPFVVAAGLELNDNGEARNTGRKLAGGFAGKSWREVMAGLLEILEPAVKQYQEILNDSPYEFRELANSMLIHEKALLSFVEAELEGKPNSTDAMSNQLVNRL
;
A
#
# COMPACT_ATOMS: atom_id res chain seq x y z
N MET A 1 -3.33 5.92 -22.86
CA MET A 1 -3.99 4.75 -22.22
C MET A 1 -5.41 4.65 -22.77
N THR A 2 -5.80 3.49 -23.28
CA THR A 2 -7.19 3.21 -23.67
C THR A 2 -8.05 2.93 -22.44
N SER A 3 -9.39 2.90 -22.58
CA SER A 3 -10.29 2.52 -21.46
C SER A 3 -9.99 1.11 -20.92
N ASN A 4 -9.62 0.16 -21.78
CA ASN A 4 -9.23 -1.19 -21.37
C ASN A 4 -7.89 -1.19 -20.59
N ASP A 5 -6.93 -0.38 -21.02
CA ASP A 5 -5.63 -0.28 -20.33
C ASP A 5 -5.82 0.29 -18.93
N PHE A 6 -6.71 1.27 -18.78
CA PHE A 6 -7.03 1.84 -17.47
C PHE A 6 -7.75 0.85 -16.56
N SER A 7 -8.68 0.04 -17.10
CA SER A 7 -9.35 -1.01 -16.32
C SER A 7 -8.35 -2.05 -15.79
N ASN A 8 -7.33 -2.41 -16.59
CA ASN A 8 -6.25 -3.29 -16.13
C ASN A 8 -5.42 -2.62 -15.03
N ALA A 9 -5.03 -1.35 -15.21
CA ALA A 9 -4.31 -0.60 -14.20
C ALA A 9 -5.11 -0.49 -12.88
N LEU A 10 -6.43 -0.25 -12.98
CA LEU A 10 -7.31 -0.20 -11.80
C LEU A 10 -7.38 -1.54 -11.07
N ARG A 11 -7.38 -2.67 -11.81
CA ARG A 11 -7.28 -4.00 -11.23
C ARG A 11 -5.95 -4.19 -10.49
N GLU A 12 -4.84 -3.80 -11.10
CA GLU A 12 -3.51 -3.89 -10.49
C GLU A 12 -3.43 -3.06 -9.21
N LEU A 13 -3.96 -1.83 -9.21
CA LEU A 13 -4.04 -0.99 -8.02
C LEU A 13 -4.85 -1.67 -6.90
N TYR A 14 -6.02 -2.22 -7.23
CA TYR A 14 -6.87 -2.89 -6.24
C TYR A 14 -6.22 -4.16 -5.67
N ASP A 15 -5.58 -4.96 -6.50
CA ASP A 15 -4.85 -6.16 -6.09
C ASP A 15 -3.61 -5.78 -5.25
N GLY A 16 -2.98 -4.63 -5.52
CA GLY A 16 -1.92 -4.04 -4.69
C GLY A 16 -2.37 -3.79 -3.26
N GLU A 17 -3.56 -3.22 -3.06
CA GLU A 17 -4.12 -2.98 -1.72
C GLU A 17 -4.45 -4.30 -0.99
N LEU A 18 -4.94 -5.32 -1.70
CA LEU A 18 -5.16 -6.66 -1.13
C LEU A 18 -3.85 -7.32 -0.68
N LEU A 19 -2.79 -7.15 -1.47
CA LEU A 19 -1.45 -7.61 -1.15
C LEU A 19 -0.90 -6.89 0.09
N GLY A 20 -1.00 -5.56 0.13
CA GLY A 20 -0.55 -4.72 1.24
C GLY A 20 -1.29 -5.04 2.55
N GLU A 21 -2.61 -5.16 2.53
CA GLU A 21 -3.38 -5.62 3.70
C GLU A 21 -2.86 -6.96 4.23
N ALA A 22 -2.75 -7.98 3.36
CA ALA A 22 -2.30 -9.30 3.76
C ALA A 22 -0.86 -9.31 4.28
N PHE A 23 0.00 -8.45 3.72
CA PHE A 23 1.37 -8.24 4.20
C PHE A 23 1.38 -7.71 5.63
N PHE A 24 0.71 -6.58 5.90
CA PHE A 24 0.71 -5.96 7.22
C PHE A 24 -0.04 -6.79 8.27
N GLU A 25 -1.14 -7.47 7.90
CA GLU A 25 -1.81 -8.45 8.76
C GLU A 25 -0.84 -9.55 9.23
N CYS A 26 -0.08 -10.11 8.29
CA CYS A 26 0.89 -11.17 8.60
C CYS A 26 2.07 -10.64 9.44
N MET A 27 2.56 -9.43 9.15
CA MET A 27 3.63 -8.78 9.93
C MET A 27 3.19 -8.53 11.39
N LEU A 28 1.96 -8.11 11.62
CA LEU A 28 1.39 -7.91 12.97
C LEU A 28 1.29 -9.21 13.77
N GLY A 29 1.27 -10.35 13.11
CA GLY A 29 1.35 -11.68 13.76
C GLY A 29 2.75 -12.09 14.19
N GLN A 30 3.79 -11.31 13.89
CA GLN A 30 5.17 -11.58 14.27
C GLN A 30 5.54 -10.94 15.60
N SER A 31 6.74 -11.27 16.12
CA SER A 31 7.25 -10.73 17.40
C SER A 31 7.68 -9.26 17.22
N LEU A 32 6.77 -8.33 17.48
CA LEU A 32 6.98 -6.89 17.42
C LEU A 32 6.88 -6.28 18.83
N ASN A 33 7.59 -5.18 19.04
CA ASN A 33 7.35 -4.36 20.23
C ASN A 33 6.07 -3.51 20.03
N PRO A 34 5.49 -2.93 21.10
CA PRO A 34 4.24 -2.16 21.01
C PRO A 34 4.30 -0.98 20.03
N GLU A 35 5.44 -0.31 19.93
CA GLU A 35 5.62 0.84 19.01
C GLU A 35 5.63 0.37 17.55
N GLN A 36 6.34 -0.71 17.25
CA GLN A 36 6.36 -1.31 15.91
C GLN A 36 4.96 -1.80 15.52
N SER A 37 4.25 -2.46 16.44
CA SER A 37 2.87 -2.90 16.20
C SER A 37 1.94 -1.72 15.91
N ARG A 38 2.04 -0.62 16.68
CA ARG A 38 1.26 0.59 16.43
C ARG A 38 1.52 1.16 15.04
N LYS A 39 2.78 1.26 14.61
CA LYS A 39 3.16 1.78 13.29
C LYS A 39 2.62 0.91 12.15
N LEU A 40 2.74 -0.42 12.26
CA LEU A 40 2.21 -1.32 11.24
C LEU A 40 0.67 -1.37 11.25
N THR A 41 0.02 -1.14 12.39
CA THR A 41 -1.45 -0.99 12.43
C THR A 41 -1.92 0.24 11.63
N ILE A 42 -1.18 1.35 11.71
CA ILE A 42 -1.47 2.54 10.90
C ILE A 42 -1.30 2.23 9.40
N ALA A 43 -0.24 1.51 9.02
CA ALA A 43 -0.04 1.10 7.64
C ALA A 43 -1.16 0.17 7.15
N LEU A 44 -1.57 -0.83 7.95
CA LEU A 44 -2.70 -1.70 7.63
C LEU A 44 -4.00 -0.91 7.45
N GLN A 45 -4.28 0.03 8.34
CA GLN A 45 -5.47 0.89 8.23
C GLN A 45 -5.44 1.71 6.94
N LEU A 46 -4.28 2.23 6.55
CA LEU A 46 -4.12 2.98 5.31
C LEU A 46 -4.45 2.12 4.07
N GLU A 47 -3.94 0.88 4.00
CA GLU A 47 -4.27 -0.07 2.92
C GLU A 47 -5.78 -0.33 2.86
N THR A 48 -6.40 -0.60 4.00
CA THR A 48 -7.84 -0.90 4.11
C THR A 48 -8.70 0.28 3.63
N GLU A 49 -8.40 1.50 4.07
CA GLU A 49 -9.15 2.70 3.67
C GLU A 49 -8.92 3.03 2.18
N THR A 50 -7.70 2.84 1.68
CA THR A 50 -7.38 3.07 0.27
C THR A 50 -8.09 2.06 -0.63
N LYS A 51 -8.09 0.78 -0.26
CA LYS A 51 -8.87 -0.25 -0.95
C LYS A 51 -10.37 0.10 -0.99
N ALA A 52 -10.93 0.55 0.13
CA ALA A 52 -12.33 0.96 0.19
C ALA A 52 -12.63 2.12 -0.76
N ARG A 53 -11.71 3.07 -0.89
CA ARG A 53 -11.81 4.21 -1.80
C ARG A 53 -11.78 3.80 -3.28
N LEU A 54 -11.05 2.72 -3.64
CA LEU A 54 -10.99 2.19 -5.00
C LEU A 54 -12.29 1.50 -5.45
N ARG A 55 -13.06 0.91 -4.52
CA ARG A 55 -14.24 0.08 -4.84
C ARG A 55 -15.23 0.72 -5.82
N PRO A 56 -15.66 1.99 -5.66
CA PRO A 56 -16.60 2.59 -6.59
C PRO A 56 -16.08 2.63 -8.04
N PHE A 57 -14.79 2.85 -8.21
CA PHE A 57 -14.15 2.91 -9.53
C PHE A 57 -14.02 1.52 -10.17
N VAL A 58 -13.67 0.51 -9.36
CA VAL A 58 -13.61 -0.90 -9.79
C VAL A 58 -14.99 -1.35 -10.31
N VAL A 59 -16.06 -1.04 -9.55
CA VAL A 59 -17.43 -1.36 -9.95
C VAL A 59 -17.85 -0.58 -11.20
N ALA A 60 -17.55 0.71 -11.28
CA ALA A 60 -17.87 1.54 -12.44
C ALA A 60 -17.14 1.08 -13.72
N ALA A 61 -15.96 0.49 -13.58
CA ALA A 61 -15.21 -0.13 -14.68
C ALA A 61 -15.73 -1.53 -15.07
N GLY A 62 -16.80 -2.03 -14.44
CA GLY A 62 -17.35 -3.36 -14.69
C GLY A 62 -16.48 -4.51 -14.18
N LEU A 63 -15.56 -4.22 -13.28
CA LEU A 63 -14.69 -5.21 -12.66
C LEU A 63 -15.33 -5.78 -11.39
N GLU A 64 -15.04 -7.04 -11.10
CA GLU A 64 -15.53 -7.68 -9.88
C GLU A 64 -14.73 -7.23 -8.64
N LEU A 65 -15.45 -7.00 -7.53
CA LEU A 65 -14.87 -6.79 -6.20
C LEU A 65 -14.59 -8.16 -5.53
N ASN A 66 -13.84 -9.01 -6.19
CA ASN A 66 -13.44 -10.27 -5.59
C ASN A 66 -12.18 -10.12 -4.74
N ASP A 67 -12.07 -10.97 -3.74
CA ASP A 67 -10.88 -11.10 -2.93
C ASP A 67 -9.85 -11.96 -3.70
N ASN A 68 -8.88 -11.31 -4.34
CA ASN A 68 -7.83 -11.99 -5.09
C ASN A 68 -6.91 -12.77 -4.14
N GLY A 69 -7.18 -14.08 -4.00
CA GLY A 69 -6.41 -14.95 -3.12
C GLY A 69 -4.93 -15.04 -3.50
N GLU A 70 -4.57 -14.86 -4.77
CA GLU A 70 -3.18 -14.84 -5.23
C GLU A 70 -2.45 -13.59 -4.74
N ALA A 71 -3.08 -12.40 -4.84
CA ALA A 71 -2.52 -11.16 -4.32
C ALA A 71 -2.30 -11.26 -2.80
N ARG A 72 -3.29 -11.75 -2.04
CA ARG A 72 -3.14 -11.98 -0.61
C ARG A 72 -2.05 -13.00 -0.27
N ASN A 73 -1.95 -14.10 -1.01
CA ASN A 73 -0.89 -15.09 -0.80
C ASN A 73 0.49 -14.51 -1.07
N THR A 74 0.63 -13.64 -2.08
CA THR A 74 1.86 -12.92 -2.36
C THR A 74 2.24 -12.01 -1.18
N GLY A 75 1.30 -11.25 -0.62
CA GLY A 75 1.53 -10.42 0.56
C GLY A 75 2.00 -11.24 1.77
N ARG A 76 1.36 -12.37 2.05
CA ARG A 76 1.77 -13.29 3.14
C ARG A 76 3.16 -13.87 2.93
N LYS A 77 3.51 -14.27 1.70
CA LYS A 77 4.84 -14.79 1.37
C LYS A 77 5.92 -13.73 1.56
N LEU A 78 5.67 -12.49 1.12
CA LEU A 78 6.58 -11.37 1.35
C LEU A 78 6.80 -11.14 2.85
N ALA A 79 5.74 -11.08 3.64
CA ALA A 79 5.83 -10.93 5.10
C ALA A 79 6.59 -12.09 5.75
N GLY A 80 6.37 -13.32 5.28
CA GLY A 80 7.11 -14.51 5.74
C GLY A 80 8.61 -14.42 5.50
N GLY A 81 9.04 -13.74 4.43
CA GLY A 81 10.44 -13.45 4.14
C GLY A 81 11.12 -12.53 5.16
N PHE A 82 10.34 -11.82 5.98
CA PHE A 82 10.84 -10.96 7.05
C PHE A 82 10.84 -11.61 8.44
N ALA A 83 10.38 -12.84 8.55
CA ALA A 83 10.36 -13.56 9.83
C ALA A 83 11.76 -13.63 10.47
N GLY A 84 11.87 -13.20 11.72
CA GLY A 84 13.12 -13.19 12.47
C GLY A 84 14.12 -12.07 12.10
N LYS A 85 13.79 -11.20 11.16
CA LYS A 85 14.60 -10.05 10.81
C LYS A 85 14.44 -8.92 11.84
N SER A 86 15.49 -8.11 12.00
CA SER A 86 15.43 -6.90 12.79
C SER A 86 14.52 -5.86 12.14
N TRP A 87 14.02 -4.90 12.92
CA TRP A 87 13.20 -3.81 12.39
C TRP A 87 13.87 -3.04 11.25
N ARG A 88 15.17 -2.79 11.38
CA ARG A 88 15.94 -2.12 10.33
C ARG A 88 16.00 -2.92 9.04
N GLU A 89 16.17 -4.25 9.14
CA GLU A 89 16.15 -5.14 7.96
C GLU A 89 14.78 -5.20 7.32
N VAL A 90 13.71 -5.18 8.13
CA VAL A 90 12.33 -5.09 7.61
C VAL A 90 12.13 -3.79 6.84
N MET A 91 12.52 -2.65 7.42
CA MET A 91 12.39 -1.35 6.75
C MET A 91 13.26 -1.27 5.47
N ALA A 92 14.48 -1.78 5.49
CA ALA A 92 15.33 -1.82 4.30
C ALA A 92 14.72 -2.67 3.18
N GLY A 93 14.15 -3.83 3.51
CA GLY A 93 13.49 -4.68 2.52
C GLY A 93 12.18 -4.06 2.00
N LEU A 94 11.43 -3.35 2.83
CA LEU A 94 10.26 -2.59 2.38
C LEU A 94 10.65 -1.44 1.44
N LEU A 95 11.77 -0.76 1.68
CA LEU A 95 12.29 0.28 0.79
C LEU A 95 12.50 -0.27 -0.64
N GLU A 96 13.12 -1.44 -0.75
CA GLU A 96 13.35 -2.11 -2.05
C GLU A 96 12.06 -2.47 -2.79
N ILE A 97 10.96 -2.68 -2.07
CA ILE A 97 9.63 -2.98 -2.64
C ILE A 97 8.90 -1.69 -3.02
N LEU A 98 8.92 -0.67 -2.16
CA LEU A 98 8.13 0.54 -2.33
C LEU A 98 8.70 1.51 -3.36
N GLU A 99 10.03 1.60 -3.52
CA GLU A 99 10.62 2.48 -4.53
C GLU A 99 10.17 2.15 -5.97
N PRO A 100 10.19 0.89 -6.43
CA PRO A 100 9.63 0.51 -7.72
C PRO A 100 8.11 0.74 -7.82
N ALA A 101 7.37 0.48 -6.75
CA ALA A 101 5.93 0.69 -6.71
C ALA A 101 5.56 2.17 -6.90
N VAL A 102 6.25 3.09 -6.22
CA VAL A 102 6.06 4.55 -6.41
C VAL A 102 6.33 4.95 -7.87
N LYS A 103 7.34 4.39 -8.52
CA LYS A 103 7.61 4.66 -9.95
C LYS A 103 6.47 4.16 -10.84
N GLN A 104 5.99 2.94 -10.61
CA GLN A 104 4.86 2.38 -11.33
C GLN A 104 3.60 3.24 -11.16
N TYR A 105 3.30 3.69 -9.95
CA TYR A 105 2.12 4.54 -9.68
C TYR A 105 2.26 5.93 -10.32
N GLN A 106 3.49 6.46 -10.40
CA GLN A 106 3.75 7.69 -11.14
C GLN A 106 3.52 7.52 -12.65
N GLU A 107 3.89 6.38 -13.24
CA GLU A 107 3.62 6.06 -14.65
C GLU A 107 2.11 5.91 -14.89
N ILE A 108 1.39 5.21 -14.02
CA ILE A 108 -0.08 5.11 -14.07
C ILE A 108 -0.72 6.51 -14.05
N LEU A 109 -0.27 7.39 -13.17
CA LEU A 109 -0.78 8.77 -13.10
C LEU A 109 -0.51 9.54 -14.41
N ASN A 110 0.69 9.43 -14.96
CA ASN A 110 1.08 10.14 -16.18
C ASN A 110 0.22 9.71 -17.38
N ASP A 111 -0.11 8.42 -17.43
CA ASP A 111 -0.87 7.81 -18.55
C ASP A 111 -2.39 7.79 -18.30
N SER A 112 -2.85 8.18 -17.12
CA SER A 112 -4.27 8.15 -16.76
C SER A 112 -5.10 9.11 -17.58
N PRO A 113 -6.28 8.69 -18.08
CA PRO A 113 -7.29 9.59 -18.62
C PRO A 113 -7.66 10.68 -17.62
N TYR A 114 -8.08 11.84 -18.14
CA TYR A 114 -8.37 13.02 -17.31
C TYR A 114 -9.34 12.73 -16.15
N GLU A 115 -10.40 11.99 -16.42
CA GLU A 115 -11.45 11.61 -15.46
C GLU A 115 -10.95 10.71 -14.29
N PHE A 116 -9.81 10.04 -14.47
CA PHE A 116 -9.21 9.15 -13.45
C PHE A 116 -7.95 9.72 -12.79
N ARG A 117 -7.50 10.90 -13.23
CA ARG A 117 -6.26 11.50 -12.75
C ARG A 117 -6.25 11.79 -11.25
N GLU A 118 -7.37 12.21 -10.71
CA GLU A 118 -7.51 12.46 -9.28
C GLU A 118 -7.35 11.17 -8.47
N LEU A 119 -7.98 10.07 -8.93
CA LEU A 119 -7.82 8.76 -8.32
C LEU A 119 -6.37 8.29 -8.40
N ALA A 120 -5.76 8.28 -9.58
CA ALA A 120 -4.37 7.85 -9.78
C ALA A 120 -3.39 8.68 -8.92
N ASN A 121 -3.62 10.01 -8.81
CA ASN A 121 -2.84 10.87 -7.93
C ASN A 121 -3.02 10.49 -6.46
N SER A 122 -4.23 10.17 -6.03
CA SER A 122 -4.49 9.75 -4.64
C SER A 122 -3.78 8.44 -4.31
N MET A 123 -3.68 7.52 -5.27
CA MET A 123 -2.95 6.26 -5.12
C MET A 123 -1.44 6.48 -5.03
N LEU A 124 -0.90 7.37 -5.86
CA LEU A 124 0.51 7.76 -5.78
C LEU A 124 0.85 8.43 -4.42
N ILE A 125 -0.04 9.28 -3.90
CA ILE A 125 0.14 9.91 -2.58
C ILE A 125 0.13 8.84 -1.46
N HIS A 126 -0.74 7.84 -1.56
CA HIS A 126 -0.78 6.70 -0.66
C HIS A 126 0.56 5.95 -0.64
N GLU A 127 1.05 5.56 -1.80
CA GLU A 127 2.31 4.82 -1.93
C GLU A 127 3.52 5.63 -1.44
N LYS A 128 3.56 6.93 -1.75
CA LYS A 128 4.58 7.85 -1.23
C LYS A 128 4.54 7.99 0.29
N ALA A 129 3.38 7.86 0.93
CA ALA A 129 3.28 7.91 2.39
C ALA A 129 3.89 6.68 3.05
N LEU A 130 3.70 5.48 2.46
CA LEU A 130 4.38 4.27 2.91
C LEU A 130 5.90 4.37 2.72
N LEU A 131 6.35 4.86 1.57
CA LEU A 131 7.78 5.08 1.31
C LEU A 131 8.37 6.06 2.31
N SER A 132 7.72 7.20 2.54
CA SER A 132 8.15 8.21 3.52
C SER A 132 8.23 7.67 4.95
N PHE A 133 7.31 6.80 5.34
CA PHE A 133 7.35 6.08 6.62
C PHE A 133 8.63 5.25 6.74
N VAL A 134 8.91 4.43 5.73
CA VAL A 134 10.07 3.53 5.73
C VAL A 134 11.38 4.30 5.75
N GLU A 135 11.51 5.36 4.94
CA GLU A 135 12.68 6.24 4.93
C GLU A 135 12.90 6.91 6.29
N ALA A 136 11.84 7.44 6.89
CA ALA A 136 11.91 8.07 8.22
C ALA A 136 12.35 7.09 9.31
N GLU A 137 11.87 5.83 9.27
CA GLU A 137 12.31 4.77 10.20
C GLU A 137 13.80 4.44 10.03
N LEU A 138 14.28 4.33 8.79
CA LEU A 138 15.69 4.06 8.50
C LEU A 138 16.62 5.20 8.95
N GLU A 139 16.14 6.43 8.86
CA GLU A 139 16.86 7.63 9.29
C GLU A 139 16.72 7.93 10.79
N GLY A 140 15.87 7.19 11.51
CA GLY A 140 15.60 7.41 12.93
C GLY A 140 14.88 8.74 13.22
N LYS A 141 14.08 9.22 12.26
CA LYS A 141 13.29 10.46 12.41
C LYS A 141 12.09 10.24 13.33
N PRO A 142 11.74 11.24 14.15
CA PRO A 142 10.50 11.21 14.91
C PRO A 142 9.29 11.35 13.94
N ASN A 143 8.11 10.95 14.41
CA ASN A 143 6.84 11.13 13.68
C ASN A 143 6.81 10.45 12.31
N SER A 144 7.48 9.31 12.17
CA SER A 144 7.60 8.55 10.92
C SER A 144 6.25 8.19 10.30
N THR A 145 5.18 8.09 11.08
CA THR A 145 3.83 7.71 10.63
C THR A 145 2.97 8.89 10.16
N ASP A 146 3.43 10.14 10.28
CA ASP A 146 2.58 11.31 10.03
C ASP A 146 2.01 11.33 8.60
N ALA A 147 2.83 11.00 7.60
CA ALA A 147 2.38 10.99 6.21
C ALA A 147 1.22 10.00 5.98
N MET A 148 1.26 8.83 6.62
CA MET A 148 0.19 7.83 6.58
C MET A 148 -1.02 8.29 7.38
N SER A 149 -0.81 8.72 8.63
CA SER A 149 -1.88 9.13 9.54
C SER A 149 -2.70 10.30 9.00
N ASN A 150 -2.07 11.22 8.27
CA ASN A 150 -2.75 12.38 7.66
C ASN A 150 -3.72 12.00 6.53
N GLN A 151 -3.61 10.79 5.98
CA GLN A 151 -4.52 10.29 4.95
C GLN A 151 -5.69 9.49 5.52
N LEU A 152 -5.62 9.06 6.79
CA LEU A 152 -6.67 8.25 7.41
C LEU A 152 -7.94 9.07 7.66
N VAL A 153 -9.08 8.50 7.30
CA VAL A 153 -10.41 8.99 7.68
C VAL A 153 -10.68 8.66 9.15
N ASN A 154 -10.34 7.43 9.55
CA ASN A 154 -10.44 6.95 10.93
C ASN A 154 -9.05 6.91 11.56
N ARG A 155 -8.67 8.01 12.20
CA ARG A 155 -7.35 8.12 12.85
C ARG A 155 -7.27 7.20 14.07
N LEU A 156 -6.15 6.50 14.18
CA LEU A 156 -5.81 5.60 15.29
C LEU A 156 -5.01 6.32 16.37
#